data_c0fa28331ee44b5e2ca8bcc21cd249c3
#
_entry.id   c0fa28331ee44b5e2ca8bcc21cd249c3
#
_cell.length_a   1.000
_cell.length_b   1.000
_cell.length_c   1.000
_cell.angle_alpha   90.00
_cell.angle_beta   90.00
_cell.angle_gamma   90.00
#
_symmetry.space_group_name_H-M   'P 1'
#
loop_
_entity.id
_entity.type
_entity.pdbx_description
1 polymer ?
#
loop_
_entity_poly.entity_id
_entity_poly.type
_entity_poly.pdbx_seq_one_letter_code
_entity_poly.pdbx_strand_id
1 'polypeptide(L)'
;LAGGKIDFDYNGFASNENGNWRVIGGKIDFNRTGVDFDGASWWRVEGGKVNTNYNGIAQNEYGWWYIRHGKVVFDFTGWTKVSSGRYYVHNGCVDR
;
A
#
# COMPACT_ATOMS: atom_id res chain seq x y z
N LEU A 1 5.92 -24.44 2.85
CA LEU A 1 4.47 -24.55 2.67
C LEU A 1 3.99 -25.93 3.17
N ALA A 2 3.21 -25.93 4.20
CA ALA A 2 2.74 -27.17 4.82
C ALA A 2 1.87 -27.95 3.84
N GLY A 3 2.34 -29.12 3.41
CA GLY A 3 1.60 -29.99 2.53
C GLY A 3 1.31 -29.44 1.14
N GLY A 4 1.90 -28.32 0.77
CA GLY A 4 1.71 -27.73 -0.54
C GLY A 4 0.31 -27.20 -0.81
N LYS A 5 -0.49 -27.04 0.23
CA LYS A 5 -1.87 -26.58 0.07
C LYS A 5 -1.94 -25.05 -0.08
N ILE A 6 -2.86 -24.60 -0.93
CA ILE A 6 -3.20 -23.19 -1.03
C ILE A 6 -4.12 -22.86 0.15
N ASP A 7 -3.77 -21.81 0.87
CA ASP A 7 -4.60 -21.31 1.96
C ASP A 7 -5.64 -20.36 1.39
N PHE A 8 -6.84 -20.83 1.16
CA PHE A 8 -7.91 -20.02 0.58
C PHE A 8 -8.48 -18.98 1.54
N ASP A 9 -8.11 -19.05 2.81
CA ASP A 9 -8.54 -18.07 3.80
C ASP A 9 -7.50 -16.98 4.02
N TYR A 10 -6.35 -17.08 3.35
CA TYR A 10 -5.28 -16.12 3.55
C TYR A 10 -5.64 -14.77 2.94
N ASN A 11 -5.54 -13.74 3.76
CA ASN A 11 -5.69 -12.34 3.32
C ASN A 11 -4.49 -11.57 3.84
N GLY A 12 -3.78 -10.91 2.96
CA GLY A 12 -2.61 -10.16 3.36
C GLY A 12 -1.65 -9.97 2.22
N PHE A 13 -0.37 -9.90 2.54
CA PHE A 13 0.67 -9.70 1.55
C PHE A 13 1.55 -10.95 1.50
N ALA A 14 1.94 -11.32 0.29
CA ALA A 14 2.89 -12.39 0.08
C ALA A 14 3.93 -11.94 -0.92
N SER A 15 5.17 -12.38 -0.75
CA SER A 15 6.25 -12.01 -1.64
C SER A 15 6.78 -13.20 -2.40
N ASN A 16 7.23 -12.96 -3.62
CA ASN A 16 7.93 -13.93 -4.44
C ASN A 16 9.04 -13.22 -5.21
N GLU A 17 9.65 -13.90 -6.17
CA GLU A 17 10.74 -13.33 -6.96
C GLU A 17 10.32 -12.11 -7.78
N ASN A 18 9.02 -11.95 -8.03
CA ASN A 18 8.48 -10.83 -8.81
C ASN A 18 8.02 -9.65 -7.95
N GLY A 19 8.07 -9.78 -6.62
CA GLY A 19 7.72 -8.70 -5.71
C GLY A 19 6.73 -9.12 -4.63
N ASN A 20 6.10 -8.12 -4.02
CA ASN A 20 5.09 -8.31 -2.99
C ASN A 20 3.71 -8.15 -3.59
N TRP A 21 2.82 -9.06 -3.26
CA TRP A 21 1.49 -9.13 -3.87
C TRP A 21 0.41 -9.10 -2.80
N ARG A 22 -0.69 -8.44 -3.13
CA ARG A 22 -1.88 -8.44 -2.29
C ARG A 22 -2.66 -9.72 -2.54
N VAL A 23 -2.91 -10.49 -1.48
CA VAL A 23 -3.60 -11.77 -1.56
C VAL A 23 -4.93 -11.66 -0.84
N ILE A 24 -5.99 -12.09 -1.50
CA ILE A 24 -7.34 -12.13 -0.94
C ILE A 24 -7.93 -13.49 -1.24
N GLY A 25 -8.36 -14.20 -0.18
CA GLY A 25 -8.92 -15.52 -0.32
C GLY A 25 -7.95 -16.54 -0.93
N GLY A 26 -6.66 -16.38 -0.63
CA GLY A 26 -5.62 -17.28 -1.13
C GLY A 26 -5.16 -17.02 -2.54
N LYS A 27 -5.69 -15.97 -3.18
CA LYS A 27 -5.35 -15.63 -4.56
C LYS A 27 -4.83 -14.20 -4.64
N ILE A 28 -3.89 -13.96 -5.56
CA ILE A 28 -3.45 -12.60 -5.85
C ILE A 28 -4.62 -11.83 -6.47
N ASP A 29 -4.94 -10.69 -5.89
CA ASP A 29 -6.00 -9.83 -6.42
C ASP A 29 -5.39 -8.82 -7.37
N PHE A 30 -5.34 -9.16 -8.65
CA PHE A 30 -4.76 -8.30 -9.69
C PHE A 30 -5.57 -7.02 -9.94
N ASN A 31 -6.78 -6.94 -9.40
CA ASN A 31 -7.61 -5.76 -9.56
C ASN A 31 -7.47 -4.77 -8.40
N ARG A 32 -6.72 -5.16 -7.37
CA ARG A 32 -6.59 -4.30 -6.19
C ARG A 32 -5.65 -3.14 -6.47
N THR A 33 -6.15 -1.93 -6.26
CA THR A 33 -5.34 -0.71 -6.34
C THR A 33 -5.75 0.18 -5.18
N GLY A 34 -4.78 0.63 -4.39
CA GLY A 34 -5.06 1.46 -3.24
C GLY A 34 -3.92 1.42 -2.24
N VAL A 35 -4.26 1.63 -0.98
CA VAL A 35 -3.31 1.59 0.13
C VAL A 35 -3.80 0.56 1.12
N ASP A 36 -3.02 -0.49 1.33
CA ASP A 36 -3.41 -1.60 2.17
C ASP A 36 -2.44 -1.82 3.33
N PHE A 37 -2.97 -2.33 4.43
CA PHE A 37 -2.23 -2.60 5.65
C PHE A 37 -1.81 -4.07 5.69
N ASP A 38 -0.52 -4.32 5.96
CA ASP A 38 0.01 -5.68 6.00
C ASP A 38 0.19 -6.23 7.42
N GLY A 39 -0.29 -5.50 8.42
CA GLY A 39 -0.09 -5.83 9.83
C GLY A 39 1.00 -5.02 10.51
N ALA A 40 1.88 -4.41 9.73
CA ALA A 40 2.97 -3.59 10.25
C ALA A 40 3.01 -2.21 9.61
N SER A 41 2.75 -2.13 8.31
CA SER A 41 2.86 -0.89 7.55
C SER A 41 1.76 -0.82 6.51
N TRP A 42 1.52 0.39 6.01
CA TRP A 42 0.59 0.62 4.92
C TRP A 42 1.38 0.76 3.63
N TRP A 43 0.92 0.08 2.58
CA TRP A 43 1.64 0.01 1.31
C TRP A 43 0.77 0.42 0.14
N ARG A 44 1.40 1.06 -0.84
CA ARG A 44 0.72 1.37 -2.10
C ARG A 44 0.66 0.11 -2.97
N VAL A 45 -0.56 -0.28 -3.32
CA VAL A 45 -0.80 -1.46 -4.16
C VAL A 45 -1.38 -1.02 -5.48
N GLU A 46 -0.81 -1.50 -6.58
CA GLU A 46 -1.30 -1.22 -7.93
C GLU A 46 -1.40 -2.52 -8.70
N GLY A 47 -2.62 -2.85 -9.15
CA GLY A 47 -2.85 -4.09 -9.88
C GLY A 47 -2.50 -5.33 -9.07
N GLY A 48 -2.69 -5.25 -7.75
CA GLY A 48 -2.40 -6.36 -6.84
C GLY A 48 -0.96 -6.43 -6.37
N LYS A 49 -0.07 -5.60 -6.90
CA LYS A 49 1.35 -5.63 -6.57
C LYS A 49 1.74 -4.38 -5.80
N VAL A 50 2.55 -4.57 -4.75
CA VAL A 50 3.09 -3.43 -4.00
C VAL A 50 4.07 -2.68 -4.91
N ASN A 51 3.82 -1.39 -5.08
CA ASN A 51 4.69 -0.53 -5.89
C ASN A 51 5.65 0.21 -4.97
N THR A 52 6.85 -0.33 -4.81
CA THR A 52 7.87 0.27 -3.94
C THR A 52 8.55 1.50 -4.54
N ASN A 53 8.21 1.84 -5.77
CA ASN A 53 8.74 3.04 -6.44
C ASN A 53 7.75 4.21 -6.40
N TYR A 54 6.60 4.01 -5.77
CA TYR A 54 5.58 5.06 -5.71
C TYR A 54 5.97 6.14 -4.70
N ASN A 55 5.93 7.38 -5.14
CA ASN A 55 6.16 8.55 -4.30
C ASN A 55 5.06 9.56 -4.59
N GLY A 56 4.32 9.97 -3.56
CA GLY A 56 3.23 10.91 -3.74
C GLY A 56 2.13 10.68 -2.73
N ILE A 57 0.88 10.91 -3.15
CA ILE A 57 -0.26 10.69 -2.29
C ILE A 57 -1.18 9.64 -2.92
N ALA A 58 -1.89 8.91 -2.07
CA ALA A 58 -2.88 7.94 -2.51
C ALA A 58 -3.98 7.84 -1.47
N GLN A 59 -5.14 7.38 -1.90
CA GLN A 59 -6.34 7.31 -1.08
C GLN A 59 -6.70 5.87 -0.77
N ASN A 60 -7.20 5.65 0.45
CA ASN A 60 -7.89 4.43 0.80
C ASN A 60 -9.19 4.78 1.52
N GLU A 61 -9.85 3.80 2.15
CA GLU A 61 -11.12 4.02 2.84
C GLU A 61 -11.00 4.93 4.07
N TYR A 62 -9.76 5.15 4.56
CA TYR A 62 -9.51 5.98 5.73
C TYR A 62 -9.06 7.39 5.37
N GLY A 63 -8.81 7.69 4.10
CA GLY A 63 -8.42 9.02 3.65
C GLY A 63 -7.24 9.02 2.71
N TRP A 64 -6.59 10.18 2.61
CA TRP A 64 -5.42 10.35 1.75
C TRP A 64 -4.15 10.26 2.57
N TRP A 65 -3.12 9.62 1.99
CA TRP A 65 -1.89 9.31 2.71
C TRP A 65 -0.67 9.72 1.89
N TYR A 66 0.36 10.21 2.59
CA TYR A 66 1.64 10.54 1.98
C TYR A 66 2.51 9.30 1.90
N ILE A 67 3.01 9.02 0.70
CA ILE A 67 3.70 7.76 0.43
C ILE A 67 5.08 8.04 -0.13
N ARG A 68 6.08 7.36 0.40
CA ARG A 68 7.45 7.37 -0.10
C ARG A 68 7.93 5.94 -0.23
N HIS A 69 8.46 5.60 -1.43
CA HIS A 69 8.93 4.24 -1.72
C HIS A 69 7.84 3.20 -1.48
N GLY A 70 6.61 3.55 -1.83
CA GLY A 70 5.48 2.64 -1.73
C GLY A 70 4.90 2.47 -0.35
N LYS A 71 5.45 3.13 0.66
CA LYS A 71 5.05 2.97 2.06
C LYS A 71 4.54 4.30 2.62
N VAL A 72 3.46 4.24 3.39
CA VAL A 72 2.94 5.44 4.06
C VAL A 72 3.94 5.90 5.12
N VAL A 73 4.24 7.18 5.10
CA VAL A 73 5.18 7.80 6.04
C VAL A 73 4.37 8.46 7.15
N PHE A 74 4.17 7.75 8.26
CA PHE A 74 3.33 8.24 9.35
C PHE A 74 4.00 9.31 10.21
N ASP A 75 5.32 9.44 10.14
CA ASP A 75 6.03 10.43 10.95
C ASP A 75 6.30 11.73 10.20
N PHE A 76 5.78 11.88 9.00
CA PHE A 76 5.94 13.11 8.23
C PHE A 76 4.83 14.10 8.59
N THR A 77 5.21 15.32 8.90
CA THR A 77 4.30 16.44 9.13
C THR A 77 4.89 17.67 8.47
N GLY A 78 4.09 18.34 7.63
CA GLY A 78 4.52 19.54 6.94
C GLY A 78 3.99 19.60 5.53
N TRP A 79 4.47 20.60 4.78
CA TRP A 79 4.08 20.74 3.38
C TRP A 79 4.92 19.86 2.49
N THR A 80 4.29 19.24 1.52
CA THR A 80 4.98 18.45 0.52
C THR A 80 4.42 18.75 -0.86
N LYS A 81 5.28 18.62 -1.86
CA LYS A 81 4.87 18.77 -3.25
C LYS A 81 4.93 17.41 -3.93
N VAL A 82 3.83 17.05 -4.55
CA VAL A 82 3.73 15.83 -5.35
C VAL A 82 3.29 16.22 -6.76
N SER A 83 3.18 15.25 -7.66
CA SER A 83 2.87 15.54 -9.06
C SER A 83 1.53 16.25 -9.24
N SER A 84 0.58 16.03 -8.35
CA SER A 84 -0.75 16.64 -8.42
C SER A 84 -0.87 17.97 -7.71
N GLY A 85 0.19 18.43 -7.02
CA GLY A 85 0.18 19.72 -6.34
C GLY A 85 0.85 19.68 -4.99
N ARG A 86 0.57 20.71 -4.17
CA ARG A 86 1.13 20.84 -2.82
C ARG A 86 0.04 20.57 -1.81
N TYR A 87 0.41 19.80 -0.79
CA TYR A 87 -0.53 19.43 0.27
C TYR A 87 0.14 19.50 1.62
N TYR A 88 -0.64 19.83 2.65
CA TYR A 88 -0.18 19.73 4.01
C TYR A 88 -0.43 18.33 4.54
N VAL A 89 0.59 17.75 5.16
CA VAL A 89 0.54 16.38 5.69
C VAL A 89 0.72 16.44 7.19
N HIS A 90 -0.12 15.73 7.92
CA HIS A 90 -0.04 15.62 9.36
C HIS A 90 0.01 14.14 9.74
N ASN A 91 1.16 13.71 10.30
CA ASN A 91 1.39 12.31 10.66
C ASN A 91 1.05 11.34 9.50
N GLY A 92 1.49 11.72 8.30
CA GLY A 92 1.29 10.92 7.11
C GLY A 92 -0.08 11.05 6.45
N CYS A 93 -1.02 11.72 7.10
CA CYS A 93 -2.36 11.92 6.56
C CYS A 93 -2.43 13.25 5.83
N VAL A 94 -2.84 13.20 4.57
CA VAL A 94 -2.91 14.40 3.72
C VAL A 94 -4.19 15.16 4.06
N ASP A 95 -4.05 16.44 4.33
CA ASP A 95 -5.17 17.33 4.59
C ASP A 95 -5.70 17.87 3.27
N ARG A 96 -6.85 17.36 2.85
CA ARG A 96 -7.49 17.76 1.59
C ARG A 96 -8.89 18.25 1.79
#